data_4ad0aac9701d3bdadf76e0b28e01a74c
#
_entry.id   4ad0aac9701d3bdadf76e0b28e01a74c
#
_cell.length_a   1.000
_cell.length_b   1.000
_cell.length_c   1.000
_cell.angle_alpha   90.00
_cell.angle_beta   90.00
_cell.angle_gamma   90.00
#
_symmetry.space_group_name_H-M   'P 1'
#
loop_
_entity.id
_entity.type
_entity.pdbx_description
1 polymer ?
#
loop_
_entity_poly.entity_id
_entity_poly.type
_entity_poly.pdbx_seq_one_letter_code
_entity_poly.pdbx_strand_id
1 'polypeptide(L)'
;MNNNLIPAATVLVLKDSEVGMEVLMVKRSKRPPFENLYVFPGGKIDKDDHFDDYQKYCDVLNNEIASEKLGLDSGGLSYWIACIRECFEEVGILLAKKQSGEFLDLDGTDKEKFDVYRDKLIKNEINLLDICSKESLMLSTNNIAPLSHWITPNIEAKRFDTRFFIAYLPKNQTVQHDGQELTQSLWINPAAAIEKAFSGELQMIMPTIKNLQTCMDFSSAKDMLNYQKKLNNDDIPPILPKFFKENGNWVGLLPGDEGYEDH
;
A
#
# COMPACT_ATOMS: atom_id res chain seq x y z
N MET A 1 -28.33 6.31 -3.81
CA MET A 1 -26.91 6.68 -3.97
C MET A 1 -26.14 5.40 -4.31
N ASN A 2 -25.32 5.45 -5.35
CA ASN A 2 -24.59 4.25 -5.81
C ASN A 2 -23.56 3.85 -4.74
N ASN A 3 -23.81 2.77 -4.03
CA ASN A 3 -22.94 2.24 -2.96
C ASN A 3 -21.72 1.47 -3.50
N ASN A 4 -21.28 1.78 -4.71
CA ASN A 4 -20.20 1.03 -5.33
C ASN A 4 -18.85 1.50 -4.79
N LEU A 5 -18.34 0.82 -3.76
CA LEU A 5 -17.00 0.97 -3.26
C LEU A 5 -16.00 0.40 -4.28
N ILE A 6 -14.95 1.15 -4.57
CA ILE A 6 -13.89 0.73 -5.49
C ILE A 6 -12.81 0.02 -4.67
N PRO A 7 -12.55 -1.27 -4.89
CA PRO A 7 -11.46 -1.96 -4.21
C PRO A 7 -10.10 -1.32 -4.52
N ALA A 8 -9.30 -1.12 -3.48
CA ALA A 8 -7.97 -0.52 -3.60
C ALA A 8 -6.98 -1.12 -2.59
N ALA A 9 -5.71 -1.10 -2.94
CA ALA A 9 -4.62 -1.53 -2.08
C ALA A 9 -3.53 -0.45 -2.03
N THR A 10 -3.00 -0.21 -0.83
CA THR A 10 -1.95 0.78 -0.59
C THR A 10 -0.88 0.14 0.28
N VAL A 11 0.39 0.37 -0.02
CA VAL A 11 1.50 -0.28 0.69
C VAL A 11 2.46 0.74 1.31
N LEU A 12 2.65 0.64 2.62
CA LEU A 12 3.72 1.31 3.35
C LEU A 12 5.00 0.49 3.17
N VAL A 13 5.91 0.96 2.34
CA VAL A 13 7.24 0.35 2.24
C VAL A 13 8.08 0.86 3.38
N LEU A 14 8.59 -0.06 4.19
CA LEU A 14 9.34 0.21 5.42
C LEU A 14 10.77 -0.31 5.29
N LYS A 15 11.69 0.37 5.93
CA LYS A 15 13.07 -0.11 6.15
C LYS A 15 13.54 0.25 7.54
N ASP A 16 14.54 -0.48 8.04
CA ASP A 16 15.32 -0.13 9.21
C ASP A 16 16.62 0.56 8.79
N SER A 17 16.96 1.66 9.42
CA SER A 17 18.17 2.44 9.20
C SER A 17 18.86 2.75 10.54
N GLU A 18 20.00 3.44 10.50
CA GLU A 18 20.71 3.88 11.70
C GLU A 18 19.90 4.85 12.58
N VAL A 19 18.93 5.53 11.98
CA VAL A 19 18.01 6.47 12.67
C VAL A 19 16.70 5.80 13.10
N GLY A 20 16.57 4.48 12.96
CA GLY A 20 15.40 3.70 13.28
C GLY A 20 14.56 3.36 12.05
N MET A 21 13.27 3.04 12.28
CA MET A 21 12.35 2.73 11.20
C MET A 21 12.04 3.98 10.35
N GLU A 22 12.12 3.81 9.04
CA GLU A 22 11.69 4.80 8.05
C GLU A 22 10.60 4.23 7.14
N VAL A 23 9.69 5.09 6.73
CA VAL A 23 8.62 4.79 5.79
C VAL A 23 8.80 5.59 4.51
N LEU A 24 8.52 4.97 3.38
CA LEU A 24 8.49 5.64 2.09
C LEU A 24 7.21 6.45 1.96
N MET A 25 7.37 7.76 1.81
CA MET A 25 6.29 8.67 1.45
C MET A 25 6.48 9.17 0.02
N VAL A 26 5.40 9.29 -0.72
CA VAL A 26 5.41 9.82 -2.09
C VAL A 26 4.45 10.98 -2.23
N LYS A 27 4.83 11.98 -3.02
CA LYS A 27 4.00 13.15 -3.26
C LYS A 27 3.26 13.00 -4.59
N ARG A 28 1.93 13.02 -4.54
CA ARG A 28 1.10 13.02 -5.74
C ARG A 28 1.25 14.31 -6.55
N SER A 29 1.12 14.18 -7.86
CA SER A 29 1.08 15.32 -8.76
C SER A 29 -0.19 16.17 -8.53
N LYS A 30 -0.34 17.29 -9.28
CA LYS A 30 -1.50 18.18 -9.18
C LYS A 30 -2.79 17.61 -9.83
N ARG A 31 -2.91 16.28 -9.98
CA ARG A 31 -4.08 15.64 -10.57
C ARG A 31 -5.12 15.26 -9.50
N PRO A 32 -6.42 15.62 -9.66
CA PRO A 32 -7.47 15.20 -8.75
C PRO A 32 -7.70 13.67 -8.76
N PRO A 33 -8.20 13.08 -7.69
CA PRO A 33 -8.31 13.63 -6.33
C PRO A 33 -6.96 13.54 -5.60
N PHE A 34 -6.83 14.20 -4.46
CA PHE A 34 -5.66 14.14 -3.58
C PHE A 34 -4.40 14.81 -4.13
N GLU A 35 -4.56 15.99 -4.73
CA GLU A 35 -3.48 16.81 -5.28
C GLU A 35 -2.45 17.24 -4.21
N ASN A 36 -1.17 17.13 -4.56
CA ASN A 36 -0.05 17.54 -3.70
C ASN A 36 0.04 16.86 -2.33
N LEU A 37 -0.77 15.84 -2.06
CA LEU A 37 -0.72 15.10 -0.81
C LEU A 37 0.47 14.15 -0.78
N TYR A 38 1.03 13.99 0.40
CA TYR A 38 1.93 12.90 0.70
C TYR A 38 1.11 11.66 1.08
N VAL A 39 1.37 10.57 0.37
CA VAL A 39 0.66 9.29 0.48
C VAL A 39 1.66 8.14 0.44
N PHE A 40 1.19 6.93 0.56
CA PHE A 40 1.95 5.72 0.27
C PHE A 40 1.64 5.24 -1.16
N PRO A 41 2.53 4.47 -1.81
CA PRO A 41 2.25 3.84 -3.10
C PRO A 41 0.99 2.99 -3.06
N GLY A 42 0.20 3.05 -4.12
CA GLY A 42 -1.01 2.23 -4.21
C GLY A 42 -2.08 2.77 -5.14
N GLY A 43 -3.00 1.90 -5.50
CA GLY A 43 -4.09 2.18 -6.43
C GLY A 43 -5.25 1.21 -6.34
N LYS A 44 -6.04 1.16 -7.40
CA LYS A 44 -7.18 0.24 -7.50
C LYS A 44 -6.70 -1.17 -7.76
N ILE A 45 -7.55 -2.12 -7.38
CA ILE A 45 -7.40 -3.49 -7.86
C ILE A 45 -7.81 -3.51 -9.33
N ASP A 46 -6.91 -3.92 -10.21
CA ASP A 46 -7.17 -4.04 -11.63
C ASP A 46 -7.65 -5.46 -11.98
N LYS A 47 -8.23 -5.60 -13.18
CA LYS A 47 -8.73 -6.90 -13.65
C LYS A 47 -7.63 -7.95 -13.72
N ASP A 48 -6.44 -7.53 -14.12
CA ASP A 48 -5.28 -8.41 -14.28
C ASP A 48 -4.70 -8.86 -12.93
N ASP A 49 -4.98 -8.15 -11.83
CA ASP A 49 -4.59 -8.58 -10.48
C ASP A 49 -5.37 -9.82 -9.99
N HIS A 50 -6.48 -10.16 -10.64
CA HIS A 50 -7.35 -11.30 -10.30
C HIS A 50 -6.99 -12.62 -10.99
N PHE A 51 -5.92 -12.70 -11.78
CA PHE A 51 -5.57 -13.95 -12.46
C PHE A 51 -5.21 -15.06 -11.46
N ASP A 52 -5.91 -16.18 -11.53
CA ASP A 52 -5.68 -17.33 -10.65
C ASP A 52 -4.25 -17.87 -10.75
N ASP A 53 -3.61 -17.69 -11.89
CA ASP A 53 -2.25 -18.14 -12.13
C ASP A 53 -1.20 -17.48 -11.23
N TYR A 54 -1.48 -16.33 -10.61
CA TYR A 54 -0.58 -15.71 -9.65
C TYR A 54 -0.24 -16.61 -8.46
N GLN A 55 -1.14 -17.52 -8.07
CA GLN A 55 -0.88 -18.48 -6.99
C GLN A 55 0.38 -19.34 -7.21
N LYS A 56 0.75 -19.56 -8.48
CA LYS A 56 1.97 -20.32 -8.85
C LYS A 56 3.26 -19.51 -8.63
N TYR A 57 3.12 -18.19 -8.52
CA TYR A 57 4.23 -17.25 -8.41
C TYR A 57 4.27 -16.55 -7.04
N CYS A 58 3.49 -16.97 -6.06
CA CYS A 58 3.52 -16.45 -4.69
C CYS A 58 4.26 -17.41 -3.77
N ASP A 59 5.12 -16.87 -2.88
CA ASP A 59 5.96 -17.70 -2.01
C ASP A 59 5.19 -18.38 -0.86
N VAL A 60 4.12 -17.79 -0.33
CA VAL A 60 3.37 -18.35 0.80
C VAL A 60 1.85 -18.22 0.69
N LEU A 61 1.33 -17.30 -0.11
CA LEU A 61 -0.11 -17.06 -0.21
C LEU A 61 -0.72 -17.71 -1.45
N ASN A 62 -1.89 -18.26 -1.24
CA ASN A 62 -2.86 -18.57 -2.29
C ASN A 62 -4.11 -17.69 -2.10
N ASN A 63 -5.08 -17.79 -2.99
CA ASN A 63 -6.28 -16.98 -2.93
C ASN A 63 -7.14 -17.28 -1.68
N GLU A 64 -7.19 -18.52 -1.23
CA GLU A 64 -7.95 -18.95 -0.05
C GLU A 64 -7.39 -18.29 1.22
N ILE A 65 -6.09 -18.45 1.50
CA ILE A 65 -5.41 -17.88 2.67
C ILE A 65 -5.49 -16.34 2.64
N ALA A 66 -5.28 -15.74 1.47
CA ALA A 66 -5.36 -14.28 1.33
C ALA A 66 -6.77 -13.75 1.57
N SER A 67 -7.80 -14.46 1.10
CA SER A 67 -9.20 -14.10 1.31
C SER A 67 -9.60 -14.22 2.79
N GLU A 68 -9.19 -15.30 3.47
CA GLU A 68 -9.40 -15.48 4.90
C GLU A 68 -8.78 -14.31 5.70
N LYS A 69 -7.54 -13.95 5.39
CA LYS A 69 -6.83 -12.83 6.06
C LYS A 69 -7.53 -11.47 5.90
N LEU A 70 -8.30 -11.27 4.84
CA LEU A 70 -9.02 -10.03 4.58
C LEU A 70 -10.53 -10.13 4.89
N GLY A 71 -11.02 -11.29 5.33
CA GLY A 71 -12.45 -11.52 5.56
C GLY A 71 -13.28 -11.43 4.28
N LEU A 72 -12.76 -11.94 3.18
CA LEU A 72 -13.40 -11.97 1.87
C LEU A 72 -13.79 -13.40 1.50
N ASP A 73 -14.90 -13.57 0.80
CA ASP A 73 -15.33 -14.88 0.29
C ASP A 73 -14.35 -15.43 -0.76
N SER A 74 -13.74 -14.53 -1.55
CA SER A 74 -12.74 -14.87 -2.58
C SER A 74 -12.02 -13.61 -3.08
N GLY A 75 -10.95 -13.78 -3.88
CA GLY A 75 -10.24 -12.68 -4.54
C GLY A 75 -9.26 -11.92 -3.65
N GLY A 76 -8.99 -12.41 -2.43
CA GLY A 76 -8.10 -11.74 -1.49
C GLY A 76 -6.68 -11.57 -2.01
N LEU A 77 -6.15 -12.53 -2.78
CA LEU A 77 -4.80 -12.46 -3.32
C LEU A 77 -4.57 -11.24 -4.22
N SER A 78 -5.61 -10.78 -4.93
CA SER A 78 -5.51 -9.60 -5.81
C SER A 78 -5.04 -8.34 -5.09
N TYR A 79 -5.30 -8.19 -3.80
CA TYR A 79 -4.84 -7.05 -3.02
C TYR A 79 -3.31 -7.06 -2.81
N TRP A 80 -2.69 -8.23 -2.59
CA TRP A 80 -1.23 -8.36 -2.55
C TRP A 80 -0.61 -8.13 -3.92
N ILE A 81 -1.24 -8.67 -4.97
CA ILE A 81 -0.78 -8.46 -6.35
C ILE A 81 -0.81 -6.97 -6.70
N ALA A 82 -1.92 -6.28 -6.41
CA ALA A 82 -2.02 -4.84 -6.62
C ALA A 82 -0.95 -4.07 -5.83
N CYS A 83 -0.69 -4.40 -4.56
CA CYS A 83 0.40 -3.79 -3.80
C CYS A 83 1.75 -3.93 -4.50
N ILE A 84 2.06 -5.12 -5.01
CA ILE A 84 3.33 -5.40 -5.70
C ILE A 84 3.40 -4.64 -7.03
N ARG A 85 2.32 -4.66 -7.82
CA ARG A 85 2.22 -3.99 -9.11
C ARG A 85 2.36 -2.47 -8.95
N GLU A 86 1.54 -1.85 -8.10
CA GLU A 86 1.55 -0.41 -7.85
C GLU A 86 2.91 0.07 -7.29
N CYS A 87 3.50 -0.70 -6.38
CA CYS A 87 4.82 -0.40 -5.85
C CYS A 87 5.88 -0.42 -6.97
N PHE A 88 5.81 -1.36 -7.90
CA PHE A 88 6.73 -1.42 -9.03
C PHE A 88 6.47 -0.30 -10.04
N GLU A 89 5.21 -0.04 -10.40
CA GLU A 89 4.83 1.02 -11.34
C GLU A 89 5.17 2.41 -10.81
N GLU A 90 4.82 2.71 -9.57
CA GLU A 90 4.94 4.05 -9.00
C GLU A 90 6.35 4.39 -8.52
N VAL A 91 7.02 3.45 -7.85
CA VAL A 91 8.29 3.71 -7.16
C VAL A 91 9.47 2.82 -7.57
N GLY A 92 9.27 1.92 -8.53
CA GLY A 92 10.32 1.05 -9.07
C GLY A 92 10.77 -0.08 -8.15
N ILE A 93 10.09 -0.30 -7.02
CA ILE A 93 10.39 -1.38 -6.09
C ILE A 93 9.55 -2.61 -6.46
N LEU A 94 10.20 -3.72 -6.80
CA LEU A 94 9.54 -4.97 -7.12
C LEU A 94 9.71 -5.98 -5.97
N LEU A 95 8.62 -6.25 -5.27
CA LEU A 95 8.57 -7.18 -4.14
C LEU A 95 8.55 -8.63 -4.64
N ALA A 96 9.62 -9.05 -5.28
CA ALA A 96 9.79 -10.37 -5.88
C ALA A 96 11.20 -10.90 -5.71
N LYS A 97 11.35 -12.22 -5.83
CA LYS A 97 12.60 -12.96 -5.77
C LYS A 97 12.81 -13.78 -7.04
N LYS A 98 14.06 -14.06 -7.35
CA LYS A 98 14.45 -15.09 -8.31
C LYS A 98 14.12 -16.49 -7.76
N GLN A 99 14.10 -17.50 -8.59
CA GLN A 99 13.95 -18.90 -8.14
C GLN A 99 15.04 -19.34 -7.16
N SER A 100 16.21 -18.69 -7.19
CA SER A 100 17.29 -18.91 -6.21
C SER A 100 16.93 -18.49 -4.78
N GLY A 101 15.82 -17.73 -4.61
CA GLY A 101 15.41 -17.14 -3.34
C GLY A 101 16.01 -15.77 -3.08
N GLU A 102 16.89 -15.29 -3.94
CA GLU A 102 17.49 -13.96 -3.86
C GLU A 102 16.53 -12.89 -4.38
N PHE A 103 16.52 -11.70 -3.74
CA PHE A 103 15.83 -10.54 -4.30
C PHE A 103 16.50 -10.08 -5.59
N LEU A 104 15.72 -9.42 -6.44
CA LEU A 104 16.23 -8.77 -7.64
C LEU A 104 17.18 -7.64 -7.27
N ASP A 105 18.25 -7.50 -8.04
CA ASP A 105 19.23 -6.41 -7.92
C ASP A 105 18.86 -5.28 -8.89
N LEU A 106 17.84 -4.50 -8.53
CA LEU A 106 17.30 -3.42 -9.37
C LEU A 106 18.18 -2.16 -9.35
N ASP A 107 19.20 -2.10 -8.49
CA ASP A 107 20.22 -1.05 -8.51
C ASP A 107 21.45 -1.44 -9.34
N GLY A 108 21.54 -2.73 -9.73
CA GLY A 108 22.68 -3.30 -10.43
C GLY A 108 22.30 -4.15 -11.65
N THR A 109 22.54 -5.46 -11.56
CA THR A 109 22.52 -6.36 -12.74
C THR A 109 21.15 -6.54 -13.39
N ASP A 110 20.07 -6.37 -12.66
CA ASP A 110 18.71 -6.56 -13.17
C ASP A 110 18.09 -5.24 -13.67
N LYS A 111 18.72 -4.08 -13.40
CA LYS A 111 18.14 -2.76 -13.56
C LYS A 111 17.58 -2.50 -14.98
N GLU A 112 18.42 -2.52 -16.00
CA GLU A 112 18.02 -2.16 -17.38
C GLU A 112 16.84 -2.99 -17.87
N LYS A 113 16.85 -4.28 -17.59
CA LYS A 113 15.79 -5.20 -18.00
C LYS A 113 14.47 -4.88 -17.31
N PHE A 114 14.50 -4.62 -16.01
CA PHE A 114 13.28 -4.36 -15.22
C PHE A 114 12.77 -2.94 -15.43
N ASP A 115 13.61 -1.96 -15.73
CA ASP A 115 13.18 -0.63 -16.17
C ASP A 115 12.33 -0.74 -17.46
N VAL A 116 12.74 -1.58 -18.43
CA VAL A 116 11.94 -1.84 -19.66
C VAL A 116 10.61 -2.53 -19.33
N TYR A 117 10.61 -3.49 -18.40
CA TYR A 117 9.35 -4.12 -17.98
C TYR A 117 8.42 -3.14 -17.28
N ARG A 118 8.95 -2.31 -16.39
CA ARG A 118 8.19 -1.26 -15.71
C ARG A 118 7.53 -0.31 -16.70
N ASP A 119 8.27 0.19 -17.69
CA ASP A 119 7.74 1.06 -18.73
C ASP A 119 6.60 0.41 -19.52
N LYS A 120 6.72 -0.87 -19.84
CA LYS A 120 5.68 -1.62 -20.55
C LYS A 120 4.46 -1.88 -19.66
N LEU A 121 4.67 -2.17 -18.38
CA LEU A 121 3.61 -2.36 -17.40
C LEU A 121 2.77 -1.09 -17.24
N ILE A 122 3.42 0.07 -17.02
CA ILE A 122 2.77 1.39 -16.93
C ILE A 122 1.95 1.73 -18.19
N LYS A 123 2.42 1.29 -19.37
CA LYS A 123 1.71 1.48 -20.65
C LYS A 123 0.62 0.43 -20.92
N ASN A 124 0.41 -0.52 -19.99
CA ASN A 124 -0.50 -1.66 -20.18
C ASN A 124 -0.17 -2.52 -21.44
N GLU A 125 1.11 -2.60 -21.84
CA GLU A 125 1.59 -3.46 -22.92
C GLU A 125 1.84 -4.91 -22.45
N ILE A 126 2.09 -5.08 -21.15
CA ILE A 126 2.24 -6.36 -20.43
C ILE A 126 1.60 -6.22 -19.06
N ASN A 127 1.33 -7.33 -18.40
CA ASN A 127 0.92 -7.37 -16.99
C ASN A 127 2.02 -7.97 -16.10
N LEU A 128 1.82 -7.91 -14.78
CA LEU A 128 2.80 -8.42 -13.83
C LEU A 128 2.97 -9.94 -13.94
N LEU A 129 1.90 -10.68 -14.29
CA LEU A 129 1.95 -12.14 -14.49
C LEU A 129 2.87 -12.53 -15.66
N ASP A 130 2.86 -11.73 -16.75
CA ASP A 130 3.76 -11.94 -17.89
C ASP A 130 5.23 -11.82 -17.45
N ILE A 131 5.53 -10.83 -16.60
CA ILE A 131 6.88 -10.63 -16.05
C ILE A 131 7.27 -11.82 -15.16
N CYS A 132 6.37 -12.24 -14.26
CA CYS A 132 6.60 -13.39 -13.38
C CYS A 132 6.89 -14.67 -14.18
N SER A 133 6.09 -14.93 -15.20
CA SER A 133 6.23 -16.10 -16.06
C SER A 133 7.55 -16.10 -16.84
N LYS A 134 7.87 -14.96 -17.48
CA LYS A 134 9.04 -14.83 -18.34
C LYS A 134 10.36 -14.88 -17.58
N GLU A 135 10.39 -14.26 -16.39
CA GLU A 135 11.60 -14.17 -15.56
C GLU A 135 11.63 -15.24 -14.45
N SER A 136 10.63 -16.11 -14.41
CA SER A 136 10.50 -17.14 -13.38
C SER A 136 10.62 -16.56 -11.97
N LEU A 137 9.86 -15.49 -11.70
CA LEU A 137 9.88 -14.83 -10.40
C LEU A 137 8.98 -15.50 -9.40
N MET A 138 9.29 -15.28 -8.13
CA MET A 138 8.45 -15.59 -6.99
C MET A 138 8.09 -14.29 -6.27
N LEU A 139 6.81 -13.89 -6.28
CA LEU A 139 6.31 -12.71 -5.58
C LEU A 139 6.45 -12.92 -4.07
N SER A 140 7.06 -11.95 -3.39
CA SER A 140 7.40 -12.03 -1.97
C SER A 140 6.21 -11.68 -1.08
N THR A 141 5.11 -12.41 -1.19
CA THR A 141 3.89 -12.20 -0.40
C THR A 141 4.16 -12.37 1.09
N ASN A 142 5.17 -13.16 1.48
CA ASN A 142 5.64 -13.28 2.85
C ASN A 142 6.26 -12.00 3.44
N ASN A 143 6.66 -11.05 2.60
CA ASN A 143 7.21 -9.77 3.04
C ASN A 143 6.16 -8.64 3.04
N ILE A 144 4.90 -8.99 2.91
CA ILE A 144 3.76 -8.07 2.89
C ILE A 144 2.73 -8.56 3.90
N ALA A 145 2.20 -7.65 4.72
CA ALA A 145 1.16 -7.98 5.69
C ALA A 145 0.06 -6.89 5.71
N PRO A 146 -1.21 -7.24 5.94
CA PRO A 146 -2.28 -6.26 6.14
C PRO A 146 -1.99 -5.38 7.36
N LEU A 147 -2.36 -4.10 7.28
CA LEU A 147 -2.15 -3.11 8.34
C LEU A 147 -3.47 -2.54 8.85
N SER A 148 -4.32 -2.05 7.96
CA SER A 148 -5.59 -1.42 8.30
C SER A 148 -6.56 -1.47 7.11
N HIS A 149 -7.85 -1.26 7.40
CA HIS A 149 -8.91 -1.28 6.40
C HIS A 149 -9.71 0.02 6.48
N TRP A 150 -9.69 0.82 5.43
CA TRP A 150 -10.34 2.12 5.38
C TRP A 150 -11.41 2.20 4.32
N ILE A 151 -12.60 2.63 4.72
CA ILE A 151 -13.72 2.88 3.81
C ILE A 151 -13.88 4.39 3.64
N THR A 152 -13.90 4.87 2.42
CA THR A 152 -14.14 6.29 2.15
C THR A 152 -15.52 6.72 2.68
N PRO A 153 -15.63 7.87 3.38
CA PRO A 153 -16.88 8.36 3.96
C PRO A 153 -18.03 8.50 2.95
N ASN A 154 -19.26 8.39 3.43
CA ASN A 154 -20.47 8.45 2.60
C ASN A 154 -20.70 9.82 1.92
N ILE A 155 -20.06 10.87 2.40
CA ILE A 155 -20.16 12.22 1.84
C ILE A 155 -19.35 12.41 0.54
N GLU A 156 -18.42 11.47 0.24
CA GLU A 156 -17.57 11.55 -0.93
C GLU A 156 -18.25 10.96 -2.18
N ALA A 157 -18.11 11.64 -3.31
CA ALA A 157 -18.70 11.21 -4.58
C ALA A 157 -18.04 9.94 -5.15
N LYS A 158 -16.73 9.77 -4.90
CA LYS A 158 -15.96 8.60 -5.30
C LYS A 158 -15.42 7.92 -4.05
N ARG A 159 -15.84 6.68 -3.85
CA ARG A 159 -15.54 5.96 -2.62
C ARG A 159 -14.72 4.72 -2.89
N PHE A 160 -13.76 4.47 -2.00
CA PHE A 160 -12.85 3.35 -2.05
C PHE A 160 -13.02 2.46 -0.82
N ASP A 161 -12.86 1.17 -1.03
CA ASP A 161 -12.60 0.16 -0.01
C ASP A 161 -11.09 -0.14 -0.07
N THR A 162 -10.32 0.53 0.80
CA THR A 162 -8.86 0.50 0.73
C THR A 162 -8.29 -0.37 1.82
N ARG A 163 -7.58 -1.42 1.44
CA ARG A 163 -6.75 -2.20 2.34
C ARG A 163 -5.33 -1.63 2.32
N PHE A 164 -4.84 -1.24 3.50
CA PHE A 164 -3.46 -0.82 3.68
C PHE A 164 -2.60 -2.00 4.11
N PHE A 165 -1.41 -2.07 3.54
CA PHE A 165 -0.43 -3.10 3.81
C PHE A 165 0.88 -2.46 4.24
N ILE A 166 1.72 -3.24 4.91
CA ILE A 166 3.14 -2.92 5.08
C ILE A 166 3.97 -3.92 4.28
N ALA A 167 5.10 -3.44 3.78
CA ALA A 167 6.11 -4.28 3.13
C ALA A 167 7.51 -3.87 3.59
N TYR A 168 8.41 -4.85 3.75
CA TYR A 168 9.81 -4.57 4.04
C TYR A 168 10.59 -4.38 2.74
N LEU A 169 11.36 -3.28 2.64
CA LEU A 169 12.15 -2.94 1.45
C LEU A 169 13.14 -4.07 1.12
N PRO A 170 13.13 -4.63 -0.10
CA PRO A 170 14.16 -5.55 -0.56
C PRO A 170 15.54 -4.89 -0.60
N LYS A 171 16.59 -5.69 -0.40
CA LYS A 171 17.97 -5.22 -0.62
C LYS A 171 18.21 -4.89 -2.08
N ASN A 172 19.14 -3.97 -2.35
CA ASN A 172 19.55 -3.57 -3.70
C ASN A 172 18.40 -3.03 -4.56
N GLN A 173 17.49 -2.30 -3.94
CA GLN A 173 16.41 -1.59 -4.62
C GLN A 173 16.27 -0.20 -4.02
N THR A 174 16.46 0.83 -4.85
CA THR A 174 16.24 2.23 -4.52
C THR A 174 14.99 2.77 -5.19
N VAL A 175 14.37 3.78 -4.57
CA VAL A 175 13.15 4.39 -5.09
C VAL A 175 13.43 5.18 -6.35
N GLN A 176 12.65 4.92 -7.39
CA GLN A 176 12.63 5.68 -8.63
C GLN A 176 11.18 6.02 -8.96
N HIS A 177 10.70 7.21 -8.57
CA HIS A 177 9.34 7.63 -8.91
C HIS A 177 9.15 7.76 -10.43
N ASP A 178 7.93 7.56 -10.90
CA ASP A 178 7.58 7.55 -12.33
C ASP A 178 7.68 8.94 -13.00
N GLY A 179 7.72 10.01 -12.21
CA GLY A 179 7.80 11.41 -12.68
C GLY A 179 6.51 11.95 -13.32
N GLN A 180 5.46 11.14 -13.39
CA GLN A 180 4.17 11.50 -14.02
C GLN A 180 3.05 11.61 -12.97
N GLU A 181 2.81 10.55 -12.23
CA GLU A 181 1.82 10.51 -11.16
C GLU A 181 2.41 10.94 -9.84
N LEU A 182 3.65 10.58 -9.58
CA LEU A 182 4.43 10.96 -8.41
C LEU A 182 5.54 11.97 -8.77
N THR A 183 5.69 13.00 -7.96
CA THR A 183 6.64 14.10 -8.21
C THR A 183 7.82 14.13 -7.27
N GLN A 184 7.68 13.50 -6.10
CA GLN A 184 8.73 13.43 -5.07
C GLN A 184 8.56 12.13 -4.27
N SER A 185 9.66 11.64 -3.74
CA SER A 185 9.69 10.56 -2.76
C SER A 185 10.64 10.91 -1.64
N LEU A 186 10.33 10.49 -0.43
CA LEU A 186 11.21 10.66 0.72
C LEU A 186 11.08 9.46 1.67
N TRP A 187 12.21 9.08 2.25
CA TRP A 187 12.25 8.22 3.41
C TRP A 187 12.21 9.08 4.67
N ILE A 188 11.31 8.77 5.59
CA ILE A 188 11.12 9.57 6.78
C ILE A 188 10.72 8.70 7.97
N ASN A 189 11.20 9.05 9.16
CA ASN A 189 10.73 8.44 10.39
C ASN A 189 9.24 8.77 10.61
N PRO A 190 8.39 7.81 11.03
CA PRO A 190 6.94 8.03 11.20
C PRO A 190 6.60 9.21 12.12
N ALA A 191 7.29 9.38 13.25
CA ALA A 191 7.04 10.49 14.17
C ALA A 191 7.37 11.85 13.53
N ALA A 192 8.51 11.93 12.82
CA ALA A 192 8.89 13.14 12.10
C ALA A 192 7.92 13.47 10.96
N ALA A 193 7.37 12.46 10.28
CA ALA A 193 6.35 12.66 9.26
C ALA A 193 5.07 13.27 9.84
N ILE A 194 4.63 12.79 11.00
CA ILE A 194 3.44 13.28 11.71
C ILE A 194 3.67 14.72 12.20
N GLU A 195 4.84 15.02 12.77
CA GLU A 195 5.20 16.39 13.19
C GLU A 195 5.11 17.37 12.00
N LYS A 196 5.69 16.98 10.85
CA LYS A 196 5.63 17.77 9.61
C LYS A 196 4.21 17.88 9.04
N ALA A 197 3.35 16.90 9.25
CA ALA A 197 1.93 17.01 8.88
C ALA A 197 1.21 18.04 9.74
N PHE A 198 1.41 18.04 11.06
CA PHE A 198 0.80 19.01 11.96
C PHE A 198 1.34 20.43 11.81
N SER A 199 2.59 20.60 11.41
CA SER A 199 3.16 21.91 11.07
C SER A 199 2.69 22.45 9.70
N GLY A 200 2.00 21.61 8.89
CA GLY A 200 1.56 21.95 7.53
C GLY A 200 2.64 21.82 6.45
N GLU A 201 3.82 21.32 6.79
CA GLU A 201 4.91 21.09 5.81
C GLU A 201 4.60 19.93 4.88
N LEU A 202 4.03 18.83 5.42
CA LEU A 202 3.56 17.69 4.65
C LEU A 202 2.03 17.59 4.73
N GLN A 203 1.36 17.82 3.61
CA GLN A 203 -0.10 17.68 3.56
C GLN A 203 -0.47 16.22 3.47
N MET A 204 -1.25 15.72 4.42
CA MET A 204 -1.68 14.32 4.52
C MET A 204 -3.15 14.22 4.86
N ILE A 205 -3.80 13.14 4.45
CA ILE A 205 -5.16 12.79 4.88
C ILE A 205 -5.14 11.91 6.13
N MET A 206 -6.27 11.85 6.83
CA MET A 206 -6.43 11.10 8.08
C MET A 206 -5.93 9.64 8.01
N PRO A 207 -6.27 8.82 6.99
CA PRO A 207 -5.74 7.46 6.90
C PRO A 207 -4.22 7.39 6.88
N THR A 208 -3.56 8.32 6.18
CA THR A 208 -2.09 8.38 6.13
C THR A 208 -1.50 8.65 7.51
N ILE A 209 -2.04 9.66 8.24
CA ILE A 209 -1.57 10.01 9.58
C ILE A 209 -1.80 8.84 10.56
N LYS A 210 -2.98 8.20 10.52
CA LYS A 210 -3.31 7.08 11.41
C LYS A 210 -2.42 5.87 11.18
N ASN A 211 -2.12 5.52 9.93
CA ASN A 211 -1.18 4.44 9.63
C ASN A 211 0.25 4.75 10.08
N LEU A 212 0.70 6.02 9.97
CA LEU A 212 1.98 6.45 10.54
C LEU A 212 1.99 6.36 12.06
N GLN A 213 0.88 6.69 12.74
CA GLN A 213 0.76 6.52 14.19
C GLN A 213 0.93 5.06 14.61
N THR A 214 0.30 4.11 13.89
CA THR A 214 0.48 2.68 14.14
C THR A 214 1.95 2.25 14.00
N CYS A 215 2.72 2.84 13.08
CA CYS A 215 4.15 2.52 12.96
C CYS A 215 4.94 2.90 14.22
N MET A 216 4.51 3.90 14.98
CA MET A 216 5.23 4.37 16.18
C MET A 216 5.15 3.37 17.36
N ASP A 217 4.24 2.39 17.32
CA ASP A 217 4.12 1.35 18.34
C ASP A 217 5.22 0.28 18.24
N PHE A 218 6.07 0.34 17.21
CA PHE A 218 7.09 -0.66 16.90
C PHE A 218 8.50 -0.08 16.92
N SER A 219 9.44 -0.86 17.42
CA SER A 219 10.87 -0.49 17.48
C SER A 219 11.56 -0.62 16.12
N SER A 220 11.07 -1.48 15.23
CA SER A 220 11.64 -1.73 13.91
C SER A 220 10.57 -2.13 12.89
N ALA A 221 10.86 -1.87 11.62
CA ALA A 221 10.03 -2.30 10.50
C ALA A 221 9.86 -3.84 10.46
N LYS A 222 10.92 -4.55 10.84
CA LYS A 222 10.92 -6.01 10.87
C LYS A 222 10.02 -6.56 11.97
N ASP A 223 10.05 -5.94 13.16
CA ASP A 223 9.16 -6.34 14.27
C ASP A 223 7.70 -6.06 13.92
N MET A 224 7.42 -4.89 13.33
CA MET A 224 6.09 -4.55 12.86
C MET A 224 5.57 -5.58 11.84
N LEU A 225 6.37 -5.92 10.81
CA LEU A 225 5.97 -6.92 9.82
C LEU A 225 5.68 -8.27 10.46
N ASN A 226 6.53 -8.72 11.40
CA ASN A 226 6.35 -10.00 12.09
C ASN A 226 5.11 -10.02 12.99
N TYR A 227 4.74 -8.88 13.56
CA TYR A 227 3.51 -8.73 14.33
C TYR A 227 2.28 -8.77 13.41
N GLN A 228 2.25 -7.94 12.38
CA GLN A 228 1.11 -7.82 11.45
C GLN A 228 0.78 -9.13 10.72
N LYS A 229 1.79 -9.94 10.40
CA LYS A 229 1.58 -11.26 9.81
C LYS A 229 0.72 -12.22 10.66
N LYS A 230 0.72 -12.04 11.96
CA LYS A 230 -0.02 -12.89 12.91
C LYS A 230 -1.48 -12.48 13.04
N LEU A 231 -1.82 -11.26 12.62
CA LEU A 231 -3.17 -10.74 12.70
C LEU A 231 -4.10 -11.41 11.68
N ASN A 232 -5.34 -11.55 12.08
CA ASN A 232 -6.44 -12.02 11.24
C ASN A 232 -7.39 -10.85 10.91
N ASN A 233 -8.39 -11.10 10.08
CA ASN A 233 -9.36 -10.08 9.69
C ASN A 233 -10.05 -9.40 10.89
N ASP A 234 -10.39 -10.16 11.93
CA ASP A 234 -11.08 -9.63 13.12
C ASP A 234 -10.21 -8.64 13.92
N ASP A 235 -8.88 -8.72 13.77
CA ASP A 235 -7.93 -7.81 14.39
C ASP A 235 -7.78 -6.48 13.58
N ILE A 236 -8.32 -6.44 12.35
CA ILE A 236 -8.21 -5.31 11.42
C ILE A 236 -9.63 -4.91 10.95
N PRO A 237 -10.48 -4.41 11.83
CA PRO A 237 -11.85 -4.03 11.47
C PRO A 237 -11.87 -2.84 10.50
N PRO A 238 -12.92 -2.72 9.67
CA PRO A 238 -13.07 -1.60 8.76
C PRO A 238 -13.26 -0.28 9.52
N ILE A 239 -12.53 0.74 9.10
CA ILE A 239 -12.61 2.11 9.62
C ILE A 239 -13.39 2.94 8.60
N LEU A 240 -14.62 3.31 8.96
CA LEU A 240 -15.46 4.21 8.18
C LEU A 240 -15.58 5.54 8.92
N PRO A 241 -14.85 6.59 8.55
CA PRO A 241 -15.05 7.90 9.17
C PRO A 241 -16.45 8.45 8.89
N LYS A 242 -17.09 9.01 9.91
CA LYS A 242 -18.36 9.72 9.79
C LYS A 242 -18.10 11.22 9.87
N PHE A 243 -18.62 11.98 8.93
CA PHE A 243 -18.51 13.44 8.89
C PHE A 243 -19.90 14.07 8.93
N PHE A 244 -20.06 15.04 9.80
CA PHE A 244 -21.29 15.82 9.95
C PHE A 244 -20.98 17.29 10.27
N LYS A 245 -21.99 18.15 10.22
CA LYS A 245 -21.84 19.55 10.58
C LYS A 245 -22.39 19.79 11.98
N GLU A 246 -21.57 20.35 12.85
CA GLU A 246 -21.95 20.80 14.17
C GLU A 246 -21.60 22.28 14.29
N ASN A 247 -22.60 23.13 14.63
CA ASN A 247 -22.44 24.58 14.73
C ASN A 247 -21.78 25.23 13.49
N GLY A 248 -22.03 24.68 12.30
CA GLY A 248 -21.48 25.15 11.03
C GLY A 248 -20.09 24.63 10.66
N ASN A 249 -19.42 23.94 11.57
CA ASN A 249 -18.10 23.34 11.37
C ASN A 249 -18.22 21.86 11.02
N TRP A 250 -17.31 21.35 10.20
CA TRP A 250 -17.20 19.92 9.95
C TRP A 250 -16.55 19.22 11.15
N VAL A 251 -17.22 18.18 11.64
CA VAL A 251 -16.70 17.25 12.66
C VAL A 251 -16.54 15.89 12.00
N GLY A 252 -15.41 15.25 12.25
CA GLY A 252 -15.12 13.88 11.79
C GLY A 252 -14.91 12.96 12.97
N LEU A 253 -15.62 11.83 13.02
CA LEU A 253 -15.50 10.80 14.03
C LEU A 253 -15.01 9.49 13.41
N LEU A 254 -14.22 8.75 14.16
CA LEU A 254 -13.77 7.39 13.84
C LEU A 254 -14.52 6.37 14.73
N PRO A 255 -14.57 5.10 14.32
CA PRO A 255 -15.08 4.04 15.18
C PRO A 255 -14.39 4.06 16.56
N GLY A 256 -15.19 4.07 17.64
CA GLY A 256 -14.71 4.18 19.02
C GLY A 256 -14.65 5.60 19.59
N ASP A 257 -14.79 6.64 18.77
CA ASP A 257 -14.95 8.01 19.27
C ASP A 257 -16.33 8.19 19.93
N GLU A 258 -16.40 9.04 20.96
CA GLU A 258 -17.66 9.40 21.61
C GLU A 258 -18.64 10.01 20.58
N GLY A 259 -19.87 9.50 20.56
CA GLY A 259 -20.90 9.94 19.61
C GLY A 259 -20.80 9.32 18.22
N TYR A 260 -19.84 8.43 17.95
CA TYR A 260 -19.71 7.82 16.62
C TYR A 260 -20.99 7.03 16.23
N GLU A 261 -21.62 6.33 17.17
CA GLU A 261 -22.82 5.52 16.89
C GLU A 261 -24.09 6.38 16.72
N ASP A 262 -24.06 7.66 17.09
CA ASP A 262 -25.18 8.58 17.00
C ASP A 262 -25.34 9.20 15.60
N HIS A 263 -24.38 9.00 14.73
CA HIS A 263 -24.28 9.51 13.36
C HIS A 263 -24.07 8.39 12.35
#